data_71b626d732ad61e95eeda6f6aab7758d
#
_entry.id   71b626d732ad61e95eeda6f6aab7758d
#
_cell.length_a   1.000
_cell.length_b   1.000
_cell.length_c   1.000
_cell.angle_alpha   90.00
_cell.angle_beta   90.00
_cell.angle_gamma   90.00
#
_symmetry.space_group_name_H-M   'P 1'
#
loop_
_entity.id
_entity.type
_entity.pdbx_description
1 polymer ?
#
loop_
_entity_poly.entity_id
_entity_poly.type
_entity_poly.pdbx_seq_one_letter_code
_entity_poly.pdbx_strand_id
1 'polypeptide(L)'
;AGCYVQTGADELMKDRTVDIIIGNNKKNDLIPEVHKLIEAREEQKNLKQSGSEADDFALEQLSDIVDVNRVELGFENLKRKKTGEKSRAFLKVQDGCNQFCSYCIIPYARGRVRSKSMEEVAAEVKDLVTAGYKEFVITGIHLDSYGQGTEYGLIDLVEKISSIQGVERIRFGSVEPRIITKEFVDRLVKIPQICPHFHLSLQSGCDRTLKRMNRKYTAAEYREGVRLLREAFDD
;
A
#
# COMPACT_ATOMS: atom_id res chain seq x y z
N ALA A 1 7.93 -0.75 -13.24
CA ALA A 1 6.92 0.00 -12.48
C ALA A 1 7.27 0.03 -10.98
N GLY A 2 6.78 1.05 -10.24
CA GLY A 2 6.91 1.10 -8.78
C GLY A 2 7.80 2.22 -8.24
N CYS A 3 8.27 2.09 -6.96
CA CYS A 3 8.93 3.19 -6.25
C CYS A 3 10.24 3.66 -6.90
N TYR A 4 11.07 2.72 -7.38
CA TYR A 4 12.32 3.09 -8.05
C TYR A 4 12.05 3.90 -9.33
N VAL A 5 11.07 3.48 -10.11
CA VAL A 5 10.65 4.22 -11.32
C VAL A 5 10.24 5.66 -11.00
N GLN A 6 9.51 5.84 -9.89
CA GLN A 6 9.03 7.17 -9.49
C GLN A 6 10.17 8.15 -9.12
N THR A 7 11.30 7.63 -8.67
CA THR A 7 12.41 8.45 -8.18
C THR A 7 13.65 8.43 -9.07
N GLY A 8 13.76 7.47 -9.98
CA GLY A 8 14.90 7.25 -10.89
C GLY A 8 14.50 7.20 -12.37
N ALA A 9 13.42 7.86 -12.76
CA ALA A 9 12.90 7.83 -14.12
C ALA A 9 13.92 8.30 -15.18
N ASP A 10 14.64 9.39 -14.89
CA ASP A 10 15.61 9.97 -15.81
C ASP A 10 16.79 9.02 -16.13
N GLU A 11 17.14 8.14 -15.19
CA GLU A 11 18.14 7.10 -15.42
C GLU A 11 17.58 5.97 -16.27
N LEU A 12 16.34 5.54 -15.98
CA LEU A 12 15.68 4.48 -16.73
C LEU A 12 15.36 4.89 -18.16
N MET A 13 15.06 6.16 -18.42
CA MET A 13 14.85 6.67 -19.78
C MET A 13 16.12 6.63 -20.63
N LYS A 14 17.29 6.53 -20.06
CA LYS A 14 18.56 6.35 -20.78
C LYS A 14 18.88 4.89 -21.09
N ASP A 15 18.21 3.96 -20.41
CA ASP A 15 18.43 2.53 -20.58
C ASP A 15 17.57 1.99 -21.73
N ARG A 16 18.20 1.68 -22.87
CA ARG A 16 17.54 1.15 -24.07
C ARG A 16 16.97 -0.26 -23.92
N THR A 17 17.24 -0.93 -22.80
CA THR A 17 16.65 -2.25 -22.49
C THR A 17 15.29 -2.14 -21.80
N VAL A 18 14.90 -0.92 -21.42
CA VAL A 18 13.62 -0.62 -20.77
C VAL A 18 12.64 -0.09 -21.81
N ASP A 19 11.56 -0.78 -22.03
CA ASP A 19 10.54 -0.41 -23.02
C ASP A 19 9.43 0.47 -22.44
N ILE A 20 9.00 0.19 -21.18
CA ILE A 20 7.88 0.87 -20.53
C ILE A 20 8.25 1.29 -19.12
N ILE A 21 8.00 2.54 -18.81
CA ILE A 21 8.22 3.17 -17.50
C ILE A 21 6.88 3.63 -16.95
N ILE A 22 6.40 2.98 -15.85
CA ILE A 22 5.12 3.32 -15.23
C ILE A 22 5.33 3.65 -13.76
N GLY A 23 4.95 4.87 -13.38
CA GLY A 23 5.04 5.38 -12.02
C GLY A 23 4.02 4.79 -11.05
N ASN A 24 4.09 5.21 -9.79
CA ASN A 24 3.06 4.92 -8.81
C ASN A 24 1.76 5.67 -9.17
N ASN A 25 0.61 5.13 -8.80
CA ASN A 25 -0.74 5.57 -9.19
C ASN A 25 -1.07 5.42 -10.69
N LYS A 26 -0.26 4.64 -11.43
CA LYS A 26 -0.48 4.31 -12.84
C LYS A 26 -0.38 2.81 -13.13
N LYS A 27 -0.36 1.99 -12.08
CA LYS A 27 -0.16 0.54 -12.24
C LYS A 27 -1.34 -0.16 -12.92
N ASN A 28 -2.53 0.45 -12.86
CA ASN A 28 -3.70 -0.05 -13.61
C ASN A 28 -3.48 0.04 -15.12
N ASP A 29 -2.66 0.98 -15.59
CA ASP A 29 -2.40 1.22 -17.02
C ASP A 29 -1.31 0.27 -17.56
N LEU A 30 -0.60 -0.48 -16.68
CA LEU A 30 0.51 -1.35 -17.08
C LEU A 30 0.12 -2.35 -18.17
N ILE A 31 -0.97 -3.08 -18.00
CA ILE A 31 -1.39 -4.11 -18.97
C ILE A 31 -1.85 -3.51 -20.29
N PRO A 32 -2.70 -2.46 -20.30
CA PRO A 32 -3.02 -1.72 -21.53
C PRO A 32 -1.77 -1.21 -22.29
N GLU A 33 -0.80 -0.63 -21.60
CA GLU A 33 0.41 -0.11 -22.24
C GLU A 33 1.31 -1.23 -22.80
N VAL A 34 1.40 -2.38 -22.11
CA VAL A 34 2.10 -3.56 -22.62
C VAL A 34 1.44 -4.08 -23.90
N HIS A 35 0.10 -4.14 -23.98
CA HIS A 35 -0.60 -4.58 -25.17
C HIS A 35 -0.34 -3.63 -26.34
N LYS A 36 -0.43 -2.32 -26.14
CA LYS A 36 -0.11 -1.32 -27.18
C LYS A 36 1.31 -1.50 -27.74
N LEU A 37 2.28 -1.75 -26.86
CA LEU A 37 3.66 -1.98 -27.29
C LEU A 37 3.81 -3.27 -28.13
N ILE A 38 3.14 -4.35 -27.73
CA ILE A 38 3.16 -5.61 -28.47
C ILE A 38 2.56 -5.42 -29.86
N GLU A 39 1.38 -4.79 -29.93
CA GLU A 39 0.70 -4.49 -31.21
C GLU A 39 1.58 -3.64 -32.13
N ALA A 40 2.18 -2.57 -31.61
CA ALA A 40 3.09 -1.71 -32.39
C ALA A 40 4.33 -2.48 -32.92
N ARG A 41 4.88 -3.40 -32.12
CA ARG A 41 6.00 -4.26 -32.55
C ARG A 41 5.59 -5.26 -33.62
N GLU A 42 4.41 -5.82 -33.55
CA GLU A 42 3.88 -6.73 -34.57
C GLU A 42 3.62 -6.00 -35.88
N GLU A 43 3.06 -4.80 -35.85
CA GLU A 43 2.87 -3.96 -37.02
C GLU A 43 4.20 -3.61 -37.72
N GLN A 44 5.21 -3.17 -36.95
CA GLN A 44 6.55 -2.92 -37.50
C GLN A 44 7.16 -4.16 -38.15
N LYS A 45 7.00 -5.32 -37.51
CA LYS A 45 7.53 -6.59 -38.07
C LYS A 45 6.85 -6.94 -39.39
N ASN A 46 5.55 -6.73 -39.49
CA ASN A 46 4.78 -6.98 -40.70
C ASN A 46 5.17 -6.02 -41.84
N LEU A 47 5.37 -4.72 -41.50
CA LEU A 47 5.85 -3.72 -42.47
C LEU A 47 7.25 -4.05 -43.01
N LYS A 48 8.18 -4.48 -42.16
CA LYS A 48 9.51 -4.92 -42.59
C LYS A 48 9.47 -6.17 -43.50
N GLN A 49 8.55 -7.09 -43.27
CA GLN A 49 8.37 -8.29 -44.12
C GLN A 49 7.73 -7.96 -45.48
N SER A 50 6.93 -6.91 -45.57
CA SER A 50 6.29 -6.48 -46.83
C SER A 50 7.19 -5.64 -47.74
N GLY A 51 8.46 -5.42 -47.38
CA GLY A 51 9.44 -4.67 -48.19
C GLY A 51 9.20 -3.15 -48.18
N SER A 52 8.33 -2.62 -47.34
CA SER A 52 8.25 -1.19 -47.10
C SER A 52 9.50 -0.74 -46.37
N GLU A 53 10.08 0.39 -46.78
CA GLU A 53 11.08 1.11 -45.97
C GLU A 53 10.36 1.56 -44.65
N ALA A 54 10.23 0.63 -43.71
CA ALA A 54 9.95 1.00 -42.35
C ALA A 54 11.24 1.61 -41.81
N ASP A 55 11.25 2.92 -41.67
CA ASP A 55 12.28 3.59 -40.89
C ASP A 55 12.55 2.76 -39.64
N ASP A 56 13.83 2.58 -39.32
CA ASP A 56 14.26 1.89 -38.09
C ASP A 56 13.98 2.78 -36.88
N PHE A 57 12.71 3.25 -36.83
CA PHE A 57 12.19 3.98 -35.68
C PHE A 57 12.22 2.99 -34.53
N ALA A 58 13.25 3.13 -33.67
CA ALA A 58 13.22 2.56 -32.34
C ALA A 58 11.89 3.00 -31.72
N LEU A 59 11.01 2.03 -31.40
CA LEU A 59 9.77 2.35 -30.70
C LEU A 59 10.13 3.21 -29.50
N GLU A 60 9.60 4.43 -29.46
CA GLU A 60 9.91 5.36 -28.38
C GLU A 60 9.54 4.69 -27.06
N GLN A 61 10.44 4.81 -26.09
CA GLN A 61 10.22 4.32 -24.74
C GLN A 61 8.98 5.00 -24.14
N LEU A 62 7.97 4.21 -23.78
CA LEU A 62 6.75 4.73 -23.19
C LEU A 62 6.99 5.11 -21.71
N SER A 63 6.70 6.35 -21.35
CA SER A 63 6.83 6.84 -19.99
C SER A 63 5.51 7.46 -19.52
N ASP A 64 4.90 6.87 -18.48
CA ASP A 64 3.72 7.41 -17.80
C ASP A 64 3.99 7.54 -16.31
N ILE A 65 4.48 8.70 -15.92
CA ILE A 65 4.83 9.06 -14.54
C ILE A 65 4.06 10.30 -14.14
N VAL A 66 3.31 10.19 -13.04
CA VAL A 66 2.60 11.33 -12.46
C VAL A 66 3.30 11.83 -11.21
N ASP A 67 3.20 13.13 -10.94
CA ASP A 67 3.62 13.68 -9.66
C ASP A 67 2.73 13.11 -8.56
N VAL A 68 3.28 12.20 -7.75
CA VAL A 68 2.56 11.51 -6.66
C VAL A 68 2.17 12.45 -5.51
N ASN A 69 2.63 13.70 -5.51
CA ASN A 69 2.28 14.71 -4.51
C ASN A 69 1.06 15.57 -4.91
N ARG A 70 0.52 15.40 -6.11
CA ARG A 70 -0.73 16.07 -6.50
C ARG A 70 -1.86 15.67 -5.57
N VAL A 71 -2.57 16.67 -5.06
CA VAL A 71 -3.66 16.51 -4.08
C VAL A 71 -4.84 15.71 -4.68
N GLU A 72 -5.02 15.78 -6.00
CA GLU A 72 -6.11 15.16 -6.75
C GLU A 72 -5.94 13.64 -6.95
N LEU A 73 -4.78 13.09 -6.63
CA LEU A 73 -4.55 11.65 -6.76
C LEU A 73 -5.30 10.88 -5.69
N GLY A 74 -6.36 10.21 -6.09
CA GLY A 74 -7.10 9.27 -5.26
C GLY A 74 -6.29 8.02 -4.88
N PHE A 75 -6.89 7.15 -4.08
CA PHE A 75 -6.32 5.85 -3.76
C PHE A 75 -6.31 4.95 -4.99
N GLU A 76 -5.13 4.43 -5.39
CA GLU A 76 -5.03 3.50 -6.51
C GLU A 76 -5.61 2.13 -6.11
N ASN A 77 -6.81 1.84 -6.58
CA ASN A 77 -7.51 0.60 -6.29
C ASN A 77 -7.15 -0.49 -7.31
N LEU A 78 -6.23 -1.37 -6.93
CA LEU A 78 -5.87 -2.55 -7.74
C LEU A 78 -6.82 -3.69 -7.39
N LYS A 79 -7.75 -4.03 -8.29
CA LYS A 79 -8.67 -5.16 -8.09
C LYS A 79 -7.88 -6.48 -8.04
N ARG A 80 -8.04 -7.23 -6.97
CA ARG A 80 -7.51 -8.59 -6.86
C ARG A 80 -8.46 -9.58 -7.51
N LYS A 81 -7.93 -10.42 -8.38
CA LYS A 81 -8.58 -11.68 -8.75
C LYS A 81 -8.23 -12.73 -7.70
N LYS A 82 -9.12 -13.70 -7.47
CA LYS A 82 -8.86 -14.84 -6.60
C LYS A 82 -7.56 -15.52 -7.06
N THR A 83 -6.57 -15.53 -6.20
CA THR A 83 -5.31 -16.23 -6.45
C THR A 83 -5.24 -17.47 -5.56
N GLY A 84 -5.85 -18.58 -6.01
CA GLY A 84 -5.56 -19.91 -5.51
C GLY A 84 -5.98 -20.25 -4.08
N GLU A 85 -5.29 -21.15 -3.47
CA GLU A 85 -5.60 -22.01 -2.33
C GLU A 85 -5.44 -21.38 -0.93
N LYS A 86 -5.17 -20.06 -0.83
CA LYS A 86 -4.89 -19.42 0.47
C LYS A 86 -6.16 -18.91 1.13
N SER A 87 -6.34 -19.23 2.42
CA SER A 87 -7.42 -18.68 3.26
C SER A 87 -7.18 -17.24 3.73
N ARG A 88 -5.96 -16.69 3.52
CA ARG A 88 -5.52 -15.36 3.97
C ARG A 88 -5.45 -14.37 2.82
N ALA A 89 -6.09 -13.21 2.98
CA ALA A 89 -6.01 -12.07 2.07
C ALA A 89 -5.29 -10.89 2.72
N PHE A 90 -4.52 -10.15 1.90
CA PHE A 90 -3.93 -8.87 2.31
C PHE A 90 -4.78 -7.73 1.77
N LEU A 91 -5.27 -6.87 2.65
CA LEU A 91 -6.07 -5.69 2.30
C LEU A 91 -5.18 -4.44 2.37
N LYS A 92 -4.83 -3.88 1.22
CA LYS A 92 -4.19 -2.57 1.19
C LYS A 92 -5.25 -1.49 1.36
N VAL A 93 -5.26 -0.85 2.52
CA VAL A 93 -6.26 0.18 2.86
C VAL A 93 -5.70 1.60 2.87
N GLN A 94 -4.37 1.73 2.87
CA GLN A 94 -3.70 3.01 2.97
C GLN A 94 -2.45 3.03 2.08
N ASP A 95 -2.12 4.18 1.47
CA ASP A 95 -0.89 4.43 0.70
C ASP A 95 -0.36 5.84 0.97
N GLY A 96 0.93 6.05 0.63
CA GLY A 96 1.63 7.29 0.91
C GLY A 96 1.94 7.51 2.39
N CYS A 97 2.75 8.53 2.70
CA CYS A 97 3.14 8.82 4.08
C CYS A 97 3.57 10.27 4.24
N ASN A 98 3.16 10.90 5.34
CA ASN A 98 3.52 12.28 5.68
C ASN A 98 4.55 12.38 6.83
N GLN A 99 5.20 11.26 7.22
CA GLN A 99 6.12 11.27 8.37
C GLN A 99 7.49 11.85 8.04
N PHE A 100 7.96 11.75 6.79
CA PHE A 100 9.27 12.27 6.36
C PHE A 100 10.43 11.82 7.26
N CYS A 101 10.45 10.54 7.62
CA CYS A 101 11.59 9.98 8.34
C CYS A 101 12.87 10.19 7.54
N SER A 102 13.98 10.57 8.21
CA SER A 102 15.21 11.03 7.55
C SER A 102 15.88 10.03 6.59
N TYR A 103 15.53 8.77 6.69
CA TYR A 103 16.07 7.66 5.87
C TYR A 103 15.06 7.12 4.85
N CYS A 104 13.86 7.72 4.74
CA CYS A 104 12.74 7.11 4.00
C CYS A 104 12.42 7.86 2.72
N ILE A 105 12.44 7.14 1.60
CA ILE A 105 12.09 7.66 0.27
C ILE A 105 10.57 7.69 0.02
N ILE A 106 9.78 7.04 0.86
CA ILE A 106 8.34 6.81 0.63
C ILE A 106 7.55 8.10 0.35
N PRO A 107 7.70 9.21 1.10
CA PRO A 107 6.96 10.44 0.81
C PRO A 107 7.19 10.98 -0.61
N TYR A 108 8.34 10.69 -1.18
CA TYR A 108 8.73 11.11 -2.54
C TYR A 108 8.32 10.09 -3.61
N ALA A 109 8.39 8.81 -3.28
CA ALA A 109 8.08 7.74 -4.21
C ALA A 109 6.59 7.36 -4.25
N ARG A 110 5.86 7.53 -3.14
CA ARG A 110 4.44 7.19 -3.01
C ARG A 110 3.54 8.39 -2.77
N GLY A 111 4.12 9.55 -2.44
CA GLY A 111 3.40 10.79 -2.17
C GLY A 111 2.70 10.82 -0.82
N ARG A 112 1.69 11.68 -0.72
CA ARG A 112 0.95 11.97 0.50
C ARG A 112 0.04 10.82 0.91
N VAL A 113 -0.39 10.86 2.17
CA VAL A 113 -1.35 9.91 2.74
C VAL A 113 -2.64 9.88 1.90
N ARG A 114 -3.05 8.69 1.54
CA ARG A 114 -4.33 8.39 0.88
C ARG A 114 -4.92 7.14 1.52
N SER A 115 -6.20 7.18 1.78
CA SER A 115 -6.93 6.05 2.36
C SER A 115 -7.98 5.55 1.38
N LYS A 116 -8.15 4.24 1.33
CA LYS A 116 -9.29 3.63 0.68
C LYS A 116 -10.53 3.88 1.54
N SER A 117 -11.68 4.21 0.93
CA SER A 117 -12.88 4.44 1.71
C SER A 117 -13.33 3.20 2.47
N MET A 118 -13.99 3.39 3.59
CA MET A 118 -14.45 2.28 4.43
C MET A 118 -15.46 1.39 3.68
N GLU A 119 -16.28 2.00 2.82
CA GLU A 119 -17.27 1.33 1.98
C GLU A 119 -16.59 0.45 0.93
N GLU A 120 -15.55 0.94 0.25
CA GLU A 120 -14.78 0.17 -0.73
C GLU A 120 -14.02 -0.99 -0.07
N VAL A 121 -13.45 -0.78 1.12
CA VAL A 121 -12.79 -1.86 1.87
C VAL A 121 -13.83 -2.92 2.27
N ALA A 122 -14.99 -2.50 2.78
CA ALA A 122 -16.05 -3.44 3.16
C ALA A 122 -16.59 -4.23 1.97
N ALA A 123 -16.73 -3.61 0.80
CA ALA A 123 -17.11 -4.31 -0.43
C ALA A 123 -16.05 -5.33 -0.85
N GLU A 124 -14.77 -4.95 -0.86
CA GLU A 124 -13.67 -5.88 -1.18
C GLU A 124 -13.62 -7.06 -0.21
N VAL A 125 -13.83 -6.83 1.09
CA VAL A 125 -13.85 -7.91 2.09
C VAL A 125 -15.00 -8.89 1.82
N LYS A 126 -16.21 -8.40 1.49
CA LYS A 126 -17.36 -9.26 1.13
C LYS A 126 -17.08 -10.11 -0.09
N ASP A 127 -16.48 -9.54 -1.12
CA ASP A 127 -16.08 -10.26 -2.34
C ASP A 127 -15.06 -11.36 -2.01
N LEU A 128 -14.08 -11.05 -1.17
CA LEU A 128 -13.06 -12.00 -0.75
C LEU A 128 -13.63 -13.11 0.15
N VAL A 129 -14.56 -12.78 1.05
CA VAL A 129 -15.28 -13.79 1.86
C VAL A 129 -16.05 -14.75 0.94
N THR A 130 -16.77 -14.21 -0.04
CA THR A 130 -17.49 -15.00 -1.05
C THR A 130 -16.52 -15.91 -1.84
N ALA A 131 -15.29 -15.44 -2.07
CA ALA A 131 -14.23 -16.22 -2.70
C ALA A 131 -13.57 -17.25 -1.77
N GLY A 132 -13.98 -17.34 -0.49
CA GLY A 132 -13.53 -18.34 0.49
C GLY A 132 -12.38 -17.87 1.41
N TYR A 133 -12.02 -16.58 1.38
CA TYR A 133 -11.06 -16.04 2.34
C TYR A 133 -11.69 -15.83 3.71
N LYS A 134 -10.93 -16.13 4.77
CA LYS A 134 -11.40 -16.07 6.16
C LYS A 134 -10.51 -15.20 7.05
N GLU A 135 -9.27 -14.98 6.67
CA GLU A 135 -8.29 -14.19 7.38
C GLU A 135 -7.88 -12.98 6.56
N PHE A 136 -7.89 -11.81 7.17
CA PHE A 136 -7.60 -10.54 6.53
C PHE A 136 -6.45 -9.82 7.23
N VAL A 137 -5.37 -9.56 6.47
CA VAL A 137 -4.25 -8.77 6.96
C VAL A 137 -4.40 -7.34 6.44
N ILE A 138 -4.74 -6.42 7.33
CA ILE A 138 -4.87 -4.99 7.00
C ILE A 138 -3.47 -4.41 6.81
N THR A 139 -3.20 -3.86 5.63
CA THR A 139 -1.88 -3.34 5.27
C THR A 139 -1.95 -1.91 4.74
N GLY A 140 -0.85 -1.18 4.92
CA GLY A 140 -0.64 0.16 4.39
C GLY A 140 0.84 0.50 4.44
N ILE A 141 1.16 1.69 3.98
CA ILE A 141 2.49 2.28 4.16
C ILE A 141 2.64 2.82 5.58
N HIS A 142 1.59 3.45 6.10
CA HIS A 142 1.51 4.00 7.45
C HIS A 142 0.07 3.87 7.94
N LEU A 143 -0.28 2.71 8.50
CA LEU A 143 -1.66 2.36 8.88
C LEU A 143 -2.29 3.36 9.85
N ASP A 144 -1.49 3.91 10.75
CA ASP A 144 -1.93 4.92 11.73
C ASP A 144 -2.54 6.19 11.07
N SER A 145 -2.20 6.44 9.80
CA SER A 145 -2.75 7.53 9.01
C SER A 145 -4.00 7.16 8.22
N TYR A 146 -4.54 5.95 8.40
CA TYR A 146 -5.79 5.59 7.76
C TYR A 146 -6.92 6.50 8.23
N GLY A 147 -7.70 7.02 7.28
CA GLY A 147 -8.78 7.95 7.56
C GLY A 147 -8.33 9.38 7.87
N GLN A 148 -7.04 9.73 7.71
CA GLN A 148 -6.58 11.09 7.96
C GLN A 148 -7.39 12.12 7.16
N GLY A 149 -8.02 13.06 7.86
CA GLY A 149 -8.90 14.08 7.26
C GLY A 149 -10.37 13.65 7.13
N THR A 150 -10.73 12.50 7.68
CA THR A 150 -12.13 12.03 7.78
C THR A 150 -12.55 11.91 9.25
N GLU A 151 -13.82 11.57 9.49
CA GLU A 151 -14.37 11.36 10.84
C GLU A 151 -14.08 9.96 11.40
N TYR A 152 -13.46 9.08 10.64
CA TYR A 152 -13.14 7.71 11.05
C TYR A 152 -11.64 7.41 10.95
N GLY A 153 -11.19 6.42 11.72
CA GLY A 153 -9.81 5.97 11.74
C GLY A 153 -9.66 4.45 11.58
N LEU A 154 -8.47 3.96 11.87
CA LEU A 154 -8.15 2.54 11.70
C LEU A 154 -9.05 1.62 12.53
N ILE A 155 -9.38 2.00 13.78
CA ILE A 155 -10.21 1.16 14.64
C ILE A 155 -11.65 1.05 14.11
N ASP A 156 -12.20 2.13 13.56
CA ASP A 156 -13.53 2.13 12.96
C ASP A 156 -13.60 1.20 11.74
N LEU A 157 -12.53 1.19 10.94
CA LEU A 157 -12.39 0.25 9.83
C LEU A 157 -12.35 -1.18 10.32
N VAL A 158 -11.59 -1.47 11.39
CA VAL A 158 -11.47 -2.83 11.95
C VAL A 158 -12.82 -3.32 12.46
N GLU A 159 -13.56 -2.49 13.18
CA GLU A 159 -14.92 -2.79 13.65
C GLU A 159 -15.86 -3.05 12.46
N LYS A 160 -15.75 -2.25 11.40
CA LYS A 160 -16.53 -2.46 10.17
C LYS A 160 -16.21 -3.79 9.51
N ILE A 161 -14.94 -4.16 9.39
CA ILE A 161 -14.51 -5.44 8.80
C ILE A 161 -14.99 -6.60 9.68
N SER A 162 -14.85 -6.51 10.99
CA SER A 162 -15.25 -7.57 11.94
C SER A 162 -16.74 -7.85 11.91
N SER A 163 -17.57 -6.85 11.57
CA SER A 163 -19.03 -7.01 11.44
C SER A 163 -19.47 -7.78 10.18
N ILE A 164 -18.56 -8.05 9.26
CA ILE A 164 -18.87 -8.77 8.01
C ILE A 164 -18.91 -10.28 8.30
N GLN A 165 -20.04 -10.90 8.05
CA GLN A 165 -20.21 -12.36 8.21
C GLN A 165 -19.20 -13.13 7.35
N GLY A 166 -18.50 -14.09 7.94
CA GLY A 166 -17.47 -14.90 7.28
C GLY A 166 -16.05 -14.43 7.52
N VAL A 167 -15.85 -13.25 8.15
CA VAL A 167 -14.55 -12.80 8.64
C VAL A 167 -14.25 -13.53 9.96
N GLU A 168 -13.23 -14.40 9.95
CA GLU A 168 -12.86 -15.19 11.13
C GLU A 168 -11.63 -14.63 11.85
N ARG A 169 -10.68 -14.01 11.12
CA ARG A 169 -9.45 -13.47 11.69
C ARG A 169 -9.06 -12.15 11.02
N ILE A 170 -8.61 -11.22 11.84
CA ILE A 170 -8.07 -9.92 11.41
C ILE A 170 -6.66 -9.75 11.99
N ARG A 171 -5.72 -9.37 11.15
CA ARG A 171 -4.34 -9.04 11.54
C ARG A 171 -3.97 -7.66 11.03
N PHE A 172 -3.05 -7.05 11.73
CA PHE A 172 -2.40 -5.84 11.24
C PHE A 172 -1.07 -6.17 10.55
N GLY A 173 -0.71 -5.36 9.56
CA GLY A 173 0.66 -5.18 9.15
C GLY A 173 1.46 -4.46 10.23
N SER A 174 2.46 -3.66 9.82
CA SER A 174 3.21 -2.86 10.80
C SER A 174 2.40 -1.63 11.21
N VAL A 175 2.37 -1.35 12.53
CA VAL A 175 1.77 -0.15 13.11
C VAL A 175 2.82 0.64 13.91
N GLU A 176 2.61 1.93 14.07
CA GLU A 176 3.44 2.76 14.95
C GLU A 176 2.93 2.70 16.40
N PRO A 177 3.82 2.88 17.38
CA PRO A 177 3.42 2.84 18.80
C PRO A 177 2.38 3.91 19.18
N ARG A 178 2.32 5.02 18.48
CA ARG A 178 1.43 6.15 18.76
C ARG A 178 -0.06 5.84 18.65
N ILE A 179 -0.46 4.91 17.79
CA ILE A 179 -1.86 4.51 17.69
C ILE A 179 -2.30 3.63 18.86
N ILE A 180 -1.34 2.99 19.55
CA ILE A 180 -1.62 2.08 20.67
C ILE A 180 -1.90 2.91 21.92
N THR A 181 -3.07 3.51 21.96
CA THR A 181 -3.62 4.21 23.13
C THR A 181 -4.53 3.28 23.90
N LYS A 182 -4.80 3.64 25.18
CA LYS A 182 -5.76 2.87 25.99
C LYS A 182 -7.12 2.76 25.29
N GLU A 183 -7.62 3.85 24.71
CA GLU A 183 -8.90 3.87 23.99
C GLU A 183 -8.88 2.90 22.79
N PHE A 184 -7.82 2.92 21.99
CA PHE A 184 -7.66 2.02 20.85
C PHE A 184 -7.68 0.56 21.31
N VAL A 185 -6.92 0.22 22.36
CA VAL A 185 -6.83 -1.14 22.89
C VAL A 185 -8.17 -1.57 23.51
N ASP A 186 -8.84 -0.71 24.29
CA ASP A 186 -10.15 -0.99 24.90
C ASP A 186 -11.26 -1.29 23.85
N ARG A 187 -11.15 -0.71 22.66
CA ARG A 187 -12.03 -1.06 21.52
C ARG A 187 -11.60 -2.35 20.86
N LEU A 188 -10.29 -2.53 20.66
CA LEU A 188 -9.72 -3.65 19.93
C LEU A 188 -9.99 -5.00 20.61
N VAL A 189 -9.91 -5.08 21.96
CA VAL A 189 -10.19 -6.32 22.72
C VAL A 189 -11.64 -6.78 22.63
N LYS A 190 -12.57 -5.90 22.25
CA LYS A 190 -13.98 -6.25 22.05
C LYS A 190 -14.23 -6.97 20.73
N ILE A 191 -13.23 -7.08 19.87
CA ILE A 191 -13.32 -7.68 18.54
C ILE A 191 -12.71 -9.08 18.59
N PRO A 192 -13.51 -10.15 18.69
CA PRO A 192 -13.01 -11.51 18.89
C PRO A 192 -12.21 -12.05 17.70
N GLN A 193 -12.33 -11.44 16.51
CA GLN A 193 -11.57 -11.82 15.32
C GLN A 193 -10.14 -11.31 15.32
N ILE A 194 -9.77 -10.40 16.23
CA ILE A 194 -8.40 -9.86 16.29
C ILE A 194 -7.44 -10.94 16.73
N CYS A 195 -6.43 -11.17 15.94
CA CYS A 195 -5.32 -12.04 16.33
C CYS A 195 -4.39 -11.30 17.29
N PRO A 196 -4.02 -11.89 18.44
CA PRO A 196 -3.13 -11.27 19.44
C PRO A 196 -1.67 -11.22 18.96
N HIS A 197 -1.44 -10.65 17.81
CA HIS A 197 -0.13 -10.50 17.17
C HIS A 197 0.03 -9.10 16.59
N PHE A 198 0.96 -8.32 17.15
CA PHE A 198 1.19 -6.93 16.77
C PHE A 198 2.66 -6.71 16.41
N HIS A 199 2.90 -6.20 15.22
CA HIS A 199 4.22 -5.77 14.79
C HIS A 199 4.33 -4.25 14.97
N LEU A 200 4.98 -3.82 16.05
CA LEU A 200 5.22 -2.41 16.35
C LEU A 200 6.58 -1.95 15.83
N SER A 201 6.59 -0.84 15.09
CA SER A 201 7.80 -0.28 14.47
C SER A 201 8.62 0.52 15.49
N LEU A 202 9.54 -0.13 16.23
CA LEU A 202 10.39 0.55 17.22
C LEU A 202 11.45 1.46 16.58
N GLN A 203 12.10 1.04 15.52
CA GLN A 203 13.23 1.68 14.82
C GLN A 203 14.49 1.88 15.69
N SER A 204 14.36 2.39 16.91
CA SER A 204 15.45 2.53 17.89
C SER A 204 14.91 2.63 19.32
N GLY A 205 15.62 2.06 20.30
CA GLY A 205 15.36 2.22 21.73
C GLY A 205 15.98 3.49 22.33
N CYS A 206 16.59 4.36 21.52
CA CYS A 206 17.26 5.59 21.96
C CYS A 206 16.54 6.83 21.42
N ASP A 207 16.00 7.68 22.30
CA ASP A 207 15.25 8.87 21.91
C ASP A 207 16.06 9.87 21.08
N ARG A 208 17.36 10.01 21.35
CA ARG A 208 18.25 10.85 20.53
C ARG A 208 18.31 10.34 19.07
N THR A 209 18.34 9.03 18.89
CA THR A 209 18.32 8.40 17.55
C THR A 209 16.96 8.56 16.91
N LEU A 210 15.87 8.31 17.62
CA LEU A 210 14.50 8.51 17.12
C LEU A 210 14.30 9.96 16.65
N LYS A 211 14.74 10.94 17.42
CA LYS A 211 14.70 12.35 17.04
C LYS A 211 15.48 12.64 15.76
N ARG A 212 16.70 12.08 15.60
CA ARG A 212 17.50 12.20 14.37
C ARG A 212 16.84 11.51 13.17
N MET A 213 16.12 10.42 13.40
CA MET A 213 15.32 9.73 12.40
C MET A 213 14.00 10.45 12.05
N ASN A 214 13.72 11.59 12.69
CA ASN A 214 12.44 12.31 12.60
C ASN A 214 11.23 11.44 12.99
N ARG A 215 11.42 10.49 13.93
CA ARG A 215 10.30 9.72 14.50
C ARG A 215 9.52 10.58 15.49
N LYS A 216 8.20 10.36 15.55
CA LYS A 216 7.27 11.19 16.32
C LYS A 216 6.84 10.55 17.63
N TYR A 217 7.63 9.59 18.12
CA TYR A 217 7.42 8.90 19.40
C TYR A 217 8.76 8.69 20.10
N THR A 218 8.67 8.39 21.39
CA THR A 218 9.79 8.07 22.28
C THR A 218 9.84 6.57 22.59
N ALA A 219 10.96 6.12 23.12
CA ALA A 219 11.10 4.76 23.64
C ALA A 219 10.14 4.47 24.81
N ALA A 220 9.79 5.51 25.60
CA ALA A 220 8.82 5.39 26.69
C ALA A 220 7.39 5.16 26.16
N GLU A 221 6.96 5.92 25.15
CA GLU A 221 5.65 5.72 24.48
C GLU A 221 5.55 4.34 23.82
N TYR A 222 6.65 3.86 23.21
CA TYR A 222 6.69 2.50 22.68
C TYR A 222 6.47 1.45 23.78
N ARG A 223 7.19 1.58 24.91
CA ARG A 223 7.07 0.66 26.06
C ARG A 223 5.65 0.64 26.61
N GLU A 224 5.03 1.81 26.72
CA GLU A 224 3.65 1.93 27.19
C GLU A 224 2.67 1.24 26.25
N GLY A 225 2.81 1.43 24.92
CA GLY A 225 1.99 0.72 23.93
C GLY A 225 2.14 -0.80 24.04
N VAL A 226 3.36 -1.31 24.21
CA VAL A 226 3.61 -2.75 24.45
C VAL A 226 2.94 -3.23 25.73
N ARG A 227 3.03 -2.44 26.82
CA ARG A 227 2.39 -2.77 28.11
C ARG A 227 0.88 -2.90 27.96
N LEU A 228 0.24 -1.91 27.33
CA LEU A 228 -1.21 -1.91 27.09
C LEU A 228 -1.68 -3.14 26.29
N LEU A 229 -0.94 -3.50 25.23
CA LEU A 229 -1.27 -4.68 24.43
C LEU A 229 -1.10 -5.97 25.23
N ARG A 230 -0.02 -6.13 25.98
CA ARG A 230 0.23 -7.34 26.78
C ARG A 230 -0.75 -7.50 27.95
N GLU A 231 -1.26 -6.43 28.52
CA GLU A 231 -2.28 -6.49 29.56
C GLU A 231 -3.68 -6.81 29.01
N ALA A 232 -3.91 -6.48 27.73
CA ALA A 232 -5.20 -6.63 27.09
C ALA A 232 -5.37 -7.96 26.34
N PHE A 233 -4.27 -8.55 25.89
CA PHE A 233 -4.27 -9.79 25.10
C PHE A 233 -3.37 -10.81 25.79
N ASP A 234 -3.97 -11.89 26.26
CA ASP A 234 -3.23 -13.05 26.74
C ASP A 234 -2.51 -13.76 25.57
N ASP A 235 -1.31 -14.31 25.87
CA ASP A 235 -0.51 -15.09 24.89
C ASP A 235 -1.16 -16.46 24.58
#